data_a6481dde329ded7c891cac04f772b1d5
#
_entry.id   a6481dde329ded7c891cac04f772b1d5
#
_cell.length_a   1.000
_cell.length_b   1.000
_cell.length_c   1.000
_cell.angle_alpha   90.00
_cell.angle_beta   90.00
_cell.angle_gamma   90.00
#
_symmetry.space_group_name_H-M   'P 1'
#
loop_
_entity.id
_entity.type
_entity.pdbx_description
1 polymer ?
#
loop_
_entity_poly.entity_id
_entity_poly.type
_entity_poly.pdbx_seq_one_letter_code
_entity_poly.pdbx_strand_id
1 'polypeptide(L)'
;MTEPRFGPAGNSESFAAAGFKKSEDAPAWLAQMGLTAFEYQCGRGVRCGEETALKIGAAAKQHGIRMSIHAPYFINLSSEESERMEKNVGYVLETARLAVPLGAVRMVVHCGGQGKLTRERAMRNSHENVRNILRALDENHLTGCTVCLETMGKK
;
A
#
# COMPACT_ATOMS: atom_id res chain seq x y z
N MET A 1 -0.66 -14.88 21.34
CA MET A 1 0.12 -13.92 20.54
C MET A 1 0.14 -14.43 19.12
N THR A 2 -0.13 -13.60 18.12
CA THR A 2 -0.02 -14.00 16.70
C THR A 2 1.46 -14.07 16.34
N GLU A 3 1.88 -15.15 15.69
CA GLU A 3 3.26 -15.29 15.19
C GLU A 3 3.61 -14.16 14.22
N PRO A 4 4.87 -13.63 14.27
CA PRO A 4 5.34 -12.65 13.32
C PRO A 4 5.35 -13.23 11.90
N ARG A 5 5.05 -12.38 10.91
CA ARG A 5 5.02 -12.76 9.50
C ARG A 5 6.08 -11.96 8.75
N PHE A 6 6.77 -12.63 7.84
CA PHE A 6 7.87 -12.05 7.08
C PHE A 6 7.63 -12.24 5.58
N GLY A 7 8.04 -11.25 4.79
CA GLY A 7 7.95 -11.29 3.34
C GLY A 7 8.45 -10.01 2.70
N PRO A 8 8.62 -9.99 1.38
CA PRO A 8 9.11 -8.84 0.64
C PRO A 8 8.01 -7.82 0.36
N ALA A 9 8.43 -6.60 0.06
CA ALA A 9 7.64 -5.55 -0.54
C ALA A 9 7.90 -5.56 -2.06
N GLY A 10 6.90 -6.00 -2.82
CA GLY A 10 6.99 -6.18 -4.27
C GLY A 10 7.76 -7.44 -4.69
N ASN A 11 7.81 -7.67 -6.01
CA ASN A 11 8.56 -8.77 -6.59
C ASN A 11 10.06 -8.48 -6.51
N SER A 12 10.81 -9.40 -5.90
CA SER A 12 12.27 -9.27 -5.75
C SER A 12 13.02 -9.64 -7.04
N GLU A 13 14.31 -9.25 -7.10
CA GLU A 13 15.19 -9.67 -8.19
C GLU A 13 15.35 -11.20 -8.24
N SER A 14 15.36 -11.87 -7.08
CA SER A 14 15.41 -13.33 -6.99
C SER A 14 14.16 -14.00 -7.54
N PHE A 15 12.98 -13.38 -7.42
CA PHE A 15 11.76 -13.85 -8.07
C PHE A 15 11.89 -13.83 -9.60
N ALA A 16 12.40 -12.71 -10.13
CA ALA A 16 12.66 -12.60 -11.58
C ALA A 16 13.77 -13.57 -12.05
N ALA A 17 14.84 -13.72 -11.28
CA ALA A 17 15.93 -14.66 -11.58
C ALA A 17 15.47 -16.14 -11.55
N ALA A 18 14.46 -16.47 -10.75
CA ALA A 18 13.82 -17.78 -10.76
C ALA A 18 12.88 -18.02 -11.97
N GLY A 19 12.80 -17.05 -12.90
CA GLY A 19 12.03 -17.14 -14.13
C GLY A 19 10.58 -16.68 -14.04
N PHE A 20 10.12 -16.22 -12.89
CA PHE A 20 8.77 -15.71 -12.70
C PHE A 20 8.63 -14.27 -13.24
N LYS A 21 7.48 -13.96 -13.80
CA LYS A 21 7.19 -12.65 -14.39
C LYS A 21 5.88 -12.04 -13.89
N LYS A 22 4.97 -12.86 -13.39
CA LYS A 22 3.62 -12.44 -13.01
C LYS A 22 3.50 -12.40 -11.49
N SER A 23 2.99 -11.31 -10.95
CA SER A 23 2.79 -11.17 -9.50
C SER A 23 1.79 -12.18 -8.92
N GLU A 24 0.94 -12.79 -9.74
CA GLU A 24 0.04 -13.88 -9.34
C GLU A 24 0.79 -15.16 -8.95
N ASP A 25 2.04 -15.33 -9.38
CA ASP A 25 2.90 -16.47 -9.02
C ASP A 25 3.66 -16.23 -7.69
N ALA A 26 3.74 -14.97 -7.24
CA ALA A 26 4.53 -14.59 -6.07
C ALA A 26 4.09 -15.30 -4.77
N PRO A 27 2.80 -15.44 -4.44
CA PRO A 27 2.40 -16.10 -3.21
C PRO A 27 2.86 -17.56 -3.11
N ALA A 28 2.75 -18.32 -4.21
CA ALA A 28 3.20 -19.73 -4.25
C ALA A 28 4.73 -19.83 -4.07
N TRP A 29 5.47 -18.97 -4.77
CA TRP A 29 6.93 -18.92 -4.69
C TRP A 29 7.42 -18.51 -3.29
N LEU A 30 6.79 -17.53 -2.66
CA LEU A 30 7.12 -17.08 -1.31
C LEU A 30 6.86 -18.18 -0.26
N ALA A 31 5.75 -18.92 -0.41
CA ALA A 31 5.44 -20.04 0.47
C ALA A 31 6.49 -21.16 0.39
N GLN A 32 7.03 -21.46 -0.80
CA GLN A 32 8.13 -22.42 -0.98
C GLN A 32 9.41 -21.97 -0.26
N MET A 33 9.61 -20.67 -0.07
CA MET A 33 10.73 -20.11 0.69
C MET A 33 10.46 -20.00 2.20
N GLY A 34 9.30 -20.48 2.68
CA GLY A 34 8.90 -20.37 4.08
C GLY A 34 8.47 -18.96 4.51
N LEU A 35 8.21 -18.06 3.55
CA LEU A 35 7.73 -16.72 3.83
C LEU A 35 6.20 -16.72 3.98
N THR A 36 5.68 -15.77 4.77
CA THR A 36 4.26 -15.77 5.20
C THR A 36 3.54 -14.44 4.97
N ALA A 37 4.22 -13.45 4.37
CA ALA A 37 3.66 -12.15 4.04
C ALA A 37 4.12 -11.69 2.66
N PHE A 38 3.30 -10.85 2.03
CA PHE A 38 3.64 -10.14 0.79
C PHE A 38 2.99 -8.77 0.76
N GLU A 39 3.76 -7.74 0.46
CA GLU A 39 3.25 -6.40 0.25
C GLU A 39 3.17 -6.09 -1.24
N TYR A 40 1.95 -5.84 -1.75
CA TYR A 40 1.77 -5.41 -3.12
C TYR A 40 2.12 -3.93 -3.27
N GLN A 41 3.02 -3.61 -4.19
CA GLN A 41 3.54 -2.25 -4.42
C GLN A 41 2.79 -1.57 -5.56
N CYS A 42 2.06 -0.47 -5.28
CA CYS A 42 1.45 0.34 -6.34
C CYS A 42 2.47 1.23 -7.09
N GLY A 43 3.68 1.38 -6.56
CA GLY A 43 4.78 2.08 -7.23
C GLY A 43 4.39 3.48 -7.75
N ARG A 44 4.34 3.64 -9.07
CA ARG A 44 4.02 4.91 -9.74
C ARG A 44 2.53 5.06 -10.08
N GLY A 45 1.66 4.40 -9.35
CA GLY A 45 0.21 4.47 -9.53
C GLY A 45 -0.46 3.11 -9.43
N VAL A 46 -1.77 3.10 -9.26
CA VAL A 46 -2.59 1.89 -9.16
C VAL A 46 -2.87 1.38 -10.57
N ARG A 47 -2.07 0.40 -11.05
CA ARG A 47 -2.13 -0.12 -12.42
C ARG A 47 -2.63 -1.55 -12.52
N CYS A 48 -2.84 -2.22 -11.37
CA CYS A 48 -3.33 -3.58 -11.33
C CYS A 48 -4.84 -3.60 -11.63
N GLY A 49 -5.24 -4.38 -12.62
CA GLY A 49 -6.65 -4.62 -12.87
C GLY A 49 -7.26 -5.56 -11.83
N GLU A 50 -8.56 -5.44 -11.63
CA GLU A 50 -9.31 -6.21 -10.62
C GLU A 50 -9.14 -7.73 -10.79
N GLU A 51 -9.20 -8.24 -12.02
CA GLU A 51 -9.02 -9.67 -12.33
C GLU A 51 -7.65 -10.19 -11.84
N THR A 52 -6.59 -9.42 -12.10
CA THR A 52 -5.24 -9.78 -11.63
C THR A 52 -5.15 -9.74 -10.11
N ALA A 53 -5.74 -8.74 -9.50
CA ALA A 53 -5.78 -8.61 -8.03
C ALA A 53 -6.52 -9.78 -7.38
N LEU A 54 -7.64 -10.21 -7.94
CA LEU A 54 -8.39 -11.40 -7.50
C LEU A 54 -7.53 -12.67 -7.59
N LYS A 55 -6.77 -12.85 -8.67
CA LYS A 55 -5.87 -14.01 -8.83
C LYS A 55 -4.76 -14.01 -7.78
N ILE A 56 -4.13 -12.85 -7.53
CA ILE A 56 -3.10 -12.69 -6.49
C ILE A 56 -3.71 -12.99 -5.10
N GLY A 57 -4.87 -12.41 -4.79
CA GLY A 57 -5.55 -12.62 -3.51
C GLY A 57 -5.95 -14.07 -3.28
N ALA A 58 -6.46 -14.76 -4.32
CA ALA A 58 -6.79 -16.18 -4.27
C ALA A 58 -5.54 -17.05 -4.02
N ALA A 59 -4.45 -16.79 -4.74
CA ALA A 59 -3.18 -17.47 -4.54
C ALA A 59 -2.61 -17.21 -3.13
N ALA A 60 -2.67 -15.97 -2.64
CA ALA A 60 -2.23 -15.63 -1.30
C ALA A 60 -3.02 -16.40 -0.23
N LYS A 61 -4.34 -16.46 -0.36
CA LYS A 61 -5.21 -17.23 0.53
C LYS A 61 -4.87 -18.72 0.50
N GLN A 62 -4.69 -19.30 -0.70
CA GLN A 62 -4.35 -20.71 -0.89
C GLN A 62 -3.03 -21.08 -0.23
N HIS A 63 -2.02 -20.23 -0.30
CA HIS A 63 -0.68 -20.46 0.22
C HIS A 63 -0.42 -19.88 1.62
N GLY A 64 -1.45 -19.35 2.30
CA GLY A 64 -1.32 -18.81 3.66
C GLY A 64 -0.52 -17.51 3.75
N ILE A 65 -0.34 -16.80 2.64
CA ILE A 65 0.38 -15.51 2.58
C ILE A 65 -0.53 -14.37 3.04
N ARG A 66 -0.08 -13.61 4.02
CA ARG A 66 -0.78 -12.39 4.48
C ARG A 66 -0.45 -11.22 3.56
N MET A 67 -1.49 -10.61 3.01
CA MET A 67 -1.33 -9.48 2.10
C MET A 67 -1.38 -8.14 2.83
N SER A 68 -0.50 -7.22 2.41
CA SER A 68 -0.62 -5.77 2.57
C SER A 68 -0.47 -5.09 1.21
N ILE A 69 -0.81 -3.81 1.14
CA ILE A 69 -0.67 -3.02 -0.08
C ILE A 69 0.02 -1.70 0.26
N HIS A 70 0.94 -1.27 -0.60
CA HIS A 70 1.60 0.02 -0.48
C HIS A 70 1.05 0.99 -1.50
N ALA A 71 0.53 2.12 -1.05
CA ALA A 71 0.05 3.19 -1.91
C ALA A 71 1.20 3.80 -2.73
N PRO A 72 0.91 4.56 -3.80
CA PRO A 72 1.95 5.19 -4.62
C PRO A 72 2.95 6.01 -3.79
N TYR A 73 4.25 5.79 -4.01
CA TYR A 73 5.32 6.36 -3.19
C TYR A 73 5.42 7.89 -3.23
N PHE A 74 4.84 8.53 -4.23
CA PHE A 74 4.88 9.98 -4.41
C PHE A 74 3.79 10.74 -3.62
N ILE A 75 2.92 10.03 -2.90
CA ILE A 75 1.94 10.66 -2.01
C ILE A 75 2.69 11.49 -0.97
N ASN A 76 2.28 12.74 -0.80
CA ASN A 76 2.87 13.67 0.16
C ASN A 76 1.76 14.39 0.94
N LEU A 77 1.50 13.91 2.16
CA LEU A 77 0.43 14.42 3.02
C LEU A 77 0.77 15.76 3.69
N SER A 78 2.03 16.21 3.61
CA SER A 78 2.42 17.54 4.15
C SER A 78 2.16 18.70 3.18
N SER A 79 1.71 18.42 1.95
CA SER A 79 1.45 19.44 0.94
C SER A 79 0.38 20.45 1.39
N GLU A 80 0.57 21.72 0.99
CA GLU A 80 -0.41 22.80 1.16
C GLU A 80 -1.26 23.02 -0.11
N GLU A 81 -0.89 22.36 -1.22
CA GLU A 81 -1.58 22.51 -2.50
C GLU A 81 -2.86 21.67 -2.49
N SER A 82 -4.03 22.32 -2.55
CA SER A 82 -5.34 21.64 -2.54
C SER A 82 -5.48 20.62 -3.66
N GLU A 83 -5.09 20.98 -4.88
CA GLU A 83 -5.14 20.08 -6.04
C GLU A 83 -4.29 18.81 -5.82
N ARG A 84 -3.10 18.95 -5.21
CA ARG A 84 -2.25 17.80 -4.86
C ARG A 84 -2.92 16.92 -3.81
N MET A 85 -3.60 17.55 -2.84
CA MET A 85 -4.28 16.81 -1.80
C MET A 85 -5.49 16.03 -2.33
N GLU A 86 -6.26 16.61 -3.22
CA GLU A 86 -7.35 15.92 -3.91
C GLU A 86 -6.83 14.70 -4.69
N LYS A 87 -5.71 14.86 -5.42
CA LYS A 87 -5.05 13.74 -6.12
C LYS A 87 -4.56 12.66 -5.15
N ASN A 88 -3.96 13.05 -4.01
CA ASN A 88 -3.51 12.10 -3.00
C ASN A 88 -4.67 11.30 -2.41
N VAL A 89 -5.79 11.95 -2.10
CA VAL A 89 -7.03 11.27 -1.67
C VAL A 89 -7.50 10.29 -2.74
N GLY A 90 -7.54 10.69 -4.00
CA GLY A 90 -7.88 9.82 -5.13
C GLY A 90 -7.02 8.56 -5.19
N TYR A 91 -5.70 8.69 -5.11
CA TYR A 91 -4.77 7.55 -5.09
C TYR A 91 -4.97 6.62 -3.89
N VAL A 92 -5.28 7.18 -2.71
CA VAL A 92 -5.56 6.36 -1.53
C VAL A 92 -6.87 5.59 -1.71
N LEU A 93 -7.92 6.21 -2.25
CA LEU A 93 -9.19 5.53 -2.55
C LEU A 93 -9.01 4.41 -3.59
N GLU A 94 -8.26 4.66 -4.66
CA GLU A 94 -7.92 3.65 -5.67
C GLU A 94 -7.15 2.47 -5.04
N THR A 95 -6.17 2.77 -4.18
CA THR A 95 -5.40 1.75 -3.46
C THR A 95 -6.30 0.93 -2.53
N ALA A 96 -7.20 1.58 -1.81
CA ALA A 96 -8.14 0.89 -0.92
C ALA A 96 -9.13 -0.01 -1.68
N ARG A 97 -9.60 0.42 -2.86
CA ARG A 97 -10.42 -0.43 -3.74
C ARG A 97 -9.64 -1.67 -4.20
N LEU A 98 -8.37 -1.50 -4.57
CA LEU A 98 -7.50 -2.62 -4.97
C LEU A 98 -7.17 -3.55 -3.80
N ALA A 99 -7.11 -3.05 -2.58
CA ALA A 99 -6.85 -3.85 -1.37
C ALA A 99 -7.91 -4.96 -1.17
N VAL A 100 -9.16 -4.69 -1.56
CA VAL A 100 -10.28 -5.65 -1.39
C VAL A 100 -10.04 -6.94 -2.16
N PRO A 101 -9.87 -6.96 -3.49
CA PRO A 101 -9.63 -8.19 -4.26
C PRO A 101 -8.28 -8.84 -3.94
N LEU A 102 -7.28 -8.08 -3.49
CA LEU A 102 -6.01 -8.63 -2.99
C LEU A 102 -6.13 -9.32 -1.63
N GLY A 103 -7.21 -9.11 -0.88
CA GLY A 103 -7.33 -9.55 0.50
C GLY A 103 -6.32 -8.86 1.43
N ALA A 104 -5.86 -7.66 1.06
CA ALA A 104 -4.95 -6.87 1.87
C ALA A 104 -5.68 -6.22 3.04
N VAL A 105 -5.12 -6.37 4.24
CA VAL A 105 -5.73 -5.87 5.49
C VAL A 105 -5.03 -4.61 6.03
N ARG A 106 -3.92 -4.23 5.41
CA ARG A 106 -3.15 -3.02 5.72
C ARG A 106 -2.76 -2.32 4.44
N MET A 107 -2.85 -1.00 4.47
CA MET A 107 -2.41 -0.12 3.40
C MET A 107 -1.37 0.84 3.95
N VAL A 108 -0.15 0.77 3.43
CA VAL A 108 0.94 1.68 3.78
C VAL A 108 0.83 2.95 2.95
N VAL A 109 0.92 4.10 3.61
CA VAL A 109 0.84 5.42 2.99
C VAL A 109 1.96 6.31 3.55
N HIS A 110 2.75 6.92 2.68
CA HIS A 110 3.79 7.88 3.09
C HIS A 110 3.17 9.14 3.71
N CYS A 111 3.71 9.57 4.86
CA CYS A 111 3.34 10.85 5.48
C CYS A 111 3.79 12.07 4.66
N GLY A 112 4.76 11.88 3.76
CA GLY A 112 5.39 12.96 3.00
C GLY A 112 6.60 13.56 3.69
N GLY A 113 7.29 14.43 2.98
CA GLY A 113 8.48 15.13 3.46
C GLY A 113 8.18 16.57 3.84
N GLN A 114 9.04 17.16 4.67
CA GLN A 114 8.92 18.56 5.11
C GLN A 114 9.00 19.55 3.94
N GLY A 115 9.83 19.27 2.94
CA GLY A 115 10.05 20.17 1.82
C GLY A 115 10.61 21.52 2.29
N LYS A 116 9.96 22.60 1.87
CA LYS A 116 10.30 24.00 2.24
C LYS A 116 9.53 24.51 3.47
N LEU A 117 8.66 23.68 4.06
CA LEU A 117 7.85 24.04 5.21
C LEU A 117 8.65 23.94 6.52
N THR A 118 8.18 24.62 7.58
CA THR A 118 8.67 24.29 8.91
C THR A 118 8.15 22.90 9.32
N ARG A 119 8.86 22.23 10.22
CA ARG A 119 8.45 20.91 10.72
C ARG A 119 7.03 20.94 11.30
N GLU A 120 6.73 21.94 12.11
CA GLU A 120 5.42 22.11 12.75
C GLU A 120 4.32 22.30 11.71
N ARG A 121 4.60 23.05 10.64
CA ARG A 121 3.64 23.27 9.55
C ARG A 121 3.40 21.96 8.77
N ALA A 122 4.47 21.27 8.39
CA ALA A 122 4.38 19.98 7.70
C ALA A 122 3.60 18.96 8.52
N MET A 123 3.84 18.88 9.83
CA MET A 123 3.12 17.96 10.73
C MET A 123 1.62 18.31 10.83
N ARG A 124 1.27 19.61 10.97
CA ARG A 124 -0.14 20.03 10.99
C ARG A 124 -0.85 19.65 9.70
N ASN A 125 -0.23 19.93 8.55
CA ASN A 125 -0.79 19.59 7.24
C ASN A 125 -1.00 18.09 7.11
N SER A 126 0.02 17.29 7.45
CA SER A 126 -0.08 15.82 7.38
C SER A 126 -1.21 15.30 8.28
N HIS A 127 -1.35 15.81 9.48
CA HIS A 127 -2.41 15.42 10.41
C HIS A 127 -3.82 15.76 9.87
N GLU A 128 -3.99 16.96 9.30
CA GLU A 128 -5.27 17.36 8.68
C GLU A 128 -5.59 16.49 7.45
N ASN A 129 -4.58 16.26 6.62
CA ASN A 129 -4.75 15.48 5.39
C ASN A 129 -5.00 14.00 5.67
N VAL A 130 -4.41 13.41 6.73
CA VAL A 130 -4.78 12.07 7.22
C VAL A 130 -6.25 12.02 7.60
N ARG A 131 -6.77 13.02 8.33
CA ARG A 131 -8.20 13.08 8.67
C ARG A 131 -9.09 13.14 7.44
N ASN A 132 -8.70 13.92 6.43
CA ASN A 132 -9.43 14.01 5.17
C ASN A 132 -9.46 12.68 4.42
N ILE A 133 -8.32 11.96 4.39
CA ILE A 133 -8.24 10.60 3.82
C ILE A 133 -9.16 9.63 4.58
N LEU A 134 -9.10 9.60 5.90
CA LEU A 134 -9.93 8.69 6.69
C LEU A 134 -11.41 8.97 6.49
N ARG A 135 -11.82 10.24 6.42
CA ARG A 135 -13.20 10.62 6.08
C ARG A 135 -13.59 10.15 4.69
N ALA A 136 -12.73 10.37 3.69
CA ALA A 136 -13.01 9.93 2.31
C ALA A 136 -13.13 8.41 2.20
N LEU A 137 -12.30 7.64 2.93
CA LEU A 137 -12.43 6.19 3.00
C LEU A 137 -13.77 5.75 3.62
N ASP A 138 -14.20 6.40 4.69
CA ASP A 138 -15.47 6.12 5.36
C ASP A 138 -16.67 6.44 4.45
N GLU A 139 -16.69 7.62 3.84
CA GLU A 139 -17.73 8.05 2.88
C GLU A 139 -17.83 7.12 1.65
N ASN A 140 -16.73 6.48 1.25
CA ASN A 140 -16.71 5.51 0.16
C ASN A 140 -16.86 4.05 0.62
N HIS A 141 -17.13 3.79 1.90
CA HIS A 141 -17.27 2.45 2.48
C HIS A 141 -16.03 1.55 2.29
N LEU A 142 -14.82 2.15 2.30
CA LEU A 142 -13.53 1.48 2.09
C LEU A 142 -12.74 1.30 3.40
N THR A 143 -13.42 0.90 4.46
CA THR A 143 -12.85 0.78 5.82
C THR A 143 -12.29 -0.60 6.15
N GLY A 144 -12.33 -1.55 5.22
CA GLY A 144 -11.84 -2.92 5.41
C GLY A 144 -10.32 -3.08 5.50
N CYS A 145 -9.57 -2.00 5.20
CA CYS A 145 -8.11 -1.98 5.20
C CYS A 145 -7.59 -0.91 6.16
N THR A 146 -6.74 -1.30 7.10
CA THR A 146 -6.14 -0.36 8.06
C THR A 146 -5.08 0.50 7.37
N VAL A 147 -5.19 1.82 7.49
CA VAL A 147 -4.16 2.76 7.01
C VAL A 147 -2.99 2.76 7.97
N CYS A 148 -1.80 2.45 7.46
CA CYS A 148 -0.54 2.44 8.19
C CYS A 148 0.32 3.59 7.65
N LEU A 149 0.57 4.60 8.48
CA LEU A 149 1.40 5.74 8.09
C LEU A 149 2.88 5.37 8.17
N GLU A 150 3.60 5.53 7.06
CA GLU A 150 5.03 5.31 7.02
C GLU A 150 5.79 6.62 7.21
N THR A 151 6.69 6.63 8.20
CA THR A 151 7.58 7.77 8.44
C THR A 151 8.67 7.79 7.38
N MET A 152 8.82 8.94 6.73
CA MET A 152 9.89 9.14 5.74
C MET A 152 11.22 9.40 6.44
N GLY A 153 12.31 8.85 5.88
CA GLY A 153 13.66 9.20 6.28
C GLY A 153 13.97 10.69 6.02
N LYS A 154 15.19 11.12 6.34
CA LYS A 154 15.62 12.51 6.06
C LYS A 154 15.43 12.85 4.58
N LYS A 155 14.43 13.67 4.29
CA LYS A 155 14.25 14.39 3.04
C LYS A 155 13.88 15.82 3.35
#